data_81b61b6aa5bf083d313e112195edcbd4
#
_entry.id   81b61b6aa5bf083d313e112195edcbd4
#
_cell.length_a   1.000
_cell.length_b   1.000
_cell.length_c   1.000
_cell.angle_alpha   90.00
_cell.angle_beta   90.00
_cell.angle_gamma   90.00
#
_symmetry.space_group_name_H-M   'P 1'
#
loop_
_entity.id
_entity.type
_entity.pdbx_description
1 polymer ?
#
loop_
_entity_poly.entity_id
_entity_poly.type
_entity_poly.pdbx_seq_one_letter_code
_entity_poly.pdbx_strand_id
1 'polypeptide(L)'
;NQMDDKEKRALTCLYFAKLPSDDERYKGKYYPALEVLSSKYNVKRNTLKNDKDAFDAVFDSNGRKGWHQEPLEKRSKYLYEIYLKYKDTPVEELQVAVAEILDEASSEGQDFYSIRTKSPITVQKILSREENIEIDGLNILKDALFVGQHIFIVLGGDKGSSLVTWETGLIGMGVISKEPYDEGYEKNNYKIAINVMVLFDEPIKREDLKPYSDTYDIIGIGPMTKWEPNQAISRMAEKNAVALMRAMLELRPAIEQDLEATVGDALMARIKGSTVKLVPMQLDFNEPLPQTLGEEDAYENHSDRYEPNITVILED
;
A
#
# COMPACT_ATOMS: atom_id res chain seq x y z
N ASN A 1 21.61 20.36 1.96
CA ASN A 1 20.54 19.84 2.80
C ASN A 1 19.82 18.73 2.00
N GLN A 2 19.83 17.54 2.55
CA GLN A 2 19.10 16.41 1.97
C GLN A 2 17.60 16.68 2.18
N MET A 3 16.79 16.51 1.13
CA MET A 3 15.33 16.62 1.24
C MET A 3 14.79 15.54 2.18
N ASP A 4 13.89 15.90 3.07
CA ASP A 4 13.14 14.94 3.87
C ASP A 4 12.05 14.22 3.02
N ASP A 5 11.49 13.17 3.55
CA ASP A 5 10.50 12.35 2.84
C ASP A 5 9.22 13.12 2.50
N LYS A 6 8.81 14.04 3.37
CA LYS A 6 7.63 14.88 3.15
C LYS A 6 7.87 15.86 2.00
N GLU A 7 9.08 16.44 1.93
CA GLU A 7 9.50 17.33 0.85
C GLU A 7 9.60 16.59 -0.49
N LYS A 8 10.17 15.36 -0.50
CA LYS A 8 10.23 14.51 -1.70
C LYS A 8 8.84 14.24 -2.29
N ARG A 9 7.88 13.88 -1.45
CA ARG A 9 6.48 13.64 -1.85
C ARG A 9 5.84 14.91 -2.43
N ALA A 10 5.92 16.02 -1.70
CA ALA A 10 5.33 17.28 -2.11
C ALA A 10 5.96 17.82 -3.40
N LEU A 11 7.28 17.70 -3.57
CA LEU A 11 7.97 18.08 -4.79
C LEU A 11 7.49 17.27 -6.01
N THR A 12 7.31 15.96 -5.84
CA THR A 12 6.77 15.12 -6.90
C THR A 12 5.33 15.52 -7.27
N CYS A 13 4.48 15.79 -6.29
CA CYS A 13 3.12 16.31 -6.54
C CYS A 13 3.14 17.67 -7.26
N LEU A 14 4.01 18.58 -6.86
CA LEU A 14 4.20 19.88 -7.51
C LEU A 14 4.67 19.74 -8.96
N TYR A 15 5.62 18.84 -9.24
CA TYR A 15 6.10 18.57 -10.60
C TYR A 15 4.94 18.15 -11.51
N PHE A 16 4.15 17.16 -11.10
CA PHE A 16 3.00 16.73 -11.90
C PHE A 16 1.90 17.81 -12.01
N ALA A 17 1.75 18.66 -11.02
CA ALA A 17 0.83 19.79 -11.10
C ALA A 17 1.28 20.86 -12.10
N LYS A 18 2.58 21.05 -12.32
CA LYS A 18 3.12 21.97 -13.34
C LYS A 18 2.89 21.48 -14.77
N LEU A 19 2.77 20.19 -15.00
CA LEU A 19 2.63 19.60 -16.33
C LEU A 19 1.19 19.69 -16.84
N PRO A 20 0.96 20.04 -18.13
CA PRO A 20 -0.32 19.85 -18.80
C PRO A 20 -0.75 18.38 -18.79
N SER A 21 -2.05 18.13 -18.80
CA SER A 21 -2.58 16.76 -18.75
C SER A 21 -2.29 15.92 -20.01
N ASP A 22 -2.01 16.58 -21.12
CA ASP A 22 -1.62 15.98 -22.40
C ASP A 22 -0.12 15.83 -22.59
N ASP A 23 0.68 16.35 -21.65
CA ASP A 23 2.14 16.18 -21.64
C ASP A 23 2.51 14.70 -21.48
N GLU A 24 3.41 14.18 -22.30
CA GLU A 24 3.86 12.77 -22.23
C GLU A 24 4.53 12.43 -20.91
N ARG A 25 5.09 13.41 -20.20
CA ARG A 25 5.68 13.27 -18.86
C ARG A 25 4.62 13.12 -17.78
N TYR A 26 3.38 13.55 -18.04
CA TYR A 26 2.22 13.37 -17.16
C TYR A 26 1.45 12.09 -17.51
N LYS A 27 1.12 11.94 -18.80
CA LYS A 27 0.24 10.90 -19.32
C LYS A 27 0.84 9.51 -19.09
N GLY A 28 0.12 8.67 -18.36
CA GLY A 28 0.56 7.31 -18.06
C GLY A 28 1.67 7.18 -17.00
N LYS A 29 2.22 8.31 -16.51
CA LYS A 29 3.32 8.31 -15.50
C LYS A 29 2.88 8.83 -14.15
N TYR A 30 1.87 9.66 -14.08
CA TYR A 30 1.38 10.27 -12.85
C TYR A 30 0.89 9.22 -11.83
N TYR A 31 -0.04 8.36 -12.21
CA TYR A 31 -0.57 7.35 -11.29
C TYR A 31 0.48 6.32 -10.85
N PRO A 32 1.33 5.77 -11.73
CA PRO A 32 2.44 4.93 -11.29
C PRO A 32 3.37 5.62 -10.29
N ALA A 33 3.68 6.91 -10.48
CA ALA A 33 4.49 7.67 -9.54
C ALA A 33 3.81 7.78 -8.17
N LEU A 34 2.49 8.03 -8.11
CA LEU A 34 1.76 8.06 -6.85
C LEU A 34 1.78 6.70 -6.14
N GLU A 35 1.69 5.58 -6.86
CA GLU A 35 1.78 4.24 -6.27
C GLU A 35 3.16 4.01 -5.65
N VAL A 36 4.23 4.38 -6.36
CA VAL A 36 5.61 4.28 -5.85
C VAL A 36 5.77 5.08 -4.55
N LEU A 37 5.33 6.36 -4.55
CA LEU A 37 5.44 7.20 -3.35
C LEU A 37 4.55 6.72 -2.21
N SER A 38 3.33 6.28 -2.51
CA SER A 38 2.39 5.71 -1.53
C SER A 38 3.01 4.53 -0.81
N SER A 39 3.61 3.61 -1.57
CA SER A 39 4.30 2.44 -1.03
C SER A 39 5.54 2.81 -0.21
N LYS A 40 6.42 3.65 -0.79
CA LYS A 40 7.69 4.03 -0.16
C LYS A 40 7.51 4.76 1.16
N TYR A 41 6.61 5.73 1.19
CA TYR A 41 6.46 6.65 2.32
C TYR A 41 5.27 6.33 3.21
N ASN A 42 4.60 5.20 2.99
CA ASN A 42 3.41 4.78 3.73
C ASN A 42 2.35 5.88 3.85
N VAL A 43 1.99 6.44 2.71
CA VAL A 43 0.99 7.51 2.60
C VAL A 43 -0.11 7.04 1.66
N LYS A 44 -1.37 7.30 1.99
CA LYS A 44 -2.48 6.97 1.10
C LYS A 44 -2.32 7.70 -0.26
N ARG A 45 -2.55 6.99 -1.36
CA ARG A 45 -2.52 7.58 -2.70
C ARG A 45 -3.43 8.80 -2.82
N ASN A 46 -4.59 8.78 -2.17
CA ASN A 46 -5.52 9.91 -2.18
C ASN A 46 -4.96 11.17 -1.51
N THR A 47 -4.13 11.04 -0.46
CA THR A 47 -3.41 12.18 0.13
C THR A 47 -2.48 12.81 -0.92
N LEU A 48 -1.66 12.01 -1.61
CA LEU A 48 -0.79 12.50 -2.67
C LEU A 48 -1.56 13.14 -3.83
N LYS A 49 -2.69 12.53 -4.22
CA LYS A 49 -3.59 13.12 -5.22
C LYS A 49 -4.13 14.47 -4.76
N ASN A 50 -4.57 14.59 -3.51
CA ASN A 50 -5.08 15.83 -2.95
C ASN A 50 -3.99 16.92 -2.88
N ASP A 51 -2.75 16.55 -2.56
CA ASP A 51 -1.61 17.48 -2.58
C ASP A 51 -1.33 17.98 -3.99
N LYS A 52 -1.33 17.08 -4.98
CA LYS A 52 -1.20 17.47 -6.38
C LYS A 52 -2.35 18.39 -6.83
N ASP A 53 -3.60 18.04 -6.50
CA ASP A 53 -4.77 18.84 -6.86
C ASP A 53 -4.75 20.22 -6.16
N ALA A 54 -4.13 20.33 -4.97
CA ALA A 54 -3.89 21.61 -4.31
C ALA A 54 -2.89 22.49 -5.10
N PHE A 55 -1.84 21.88 -5.65
CA PHE A 55 -0.89 22.59 -6.52
C PHE A 55 -1.47 22.91 -7.90
N ASP A 56 -2.41 22.12 -8.44
CA ASP A 56 -3.05 22.43 -9.73
C ASP A 56 -3.65 23.83 -9.75
N ALA A 57 -4.21 24.30 -8.63
CA ALA A 57 -4.86 25.57 -8.54
C ALA A 57 -3.90 26.78 -8.64
N VAL A 58 -2.59 26.60 -8.48
CA VAL A 58 -1.59 27.67 -8.51
C VAL A 58 -0.80 27.73 -9.82
N PHE A 59 -1.07 26.82 -10.77
CA PHE A 59 -0.43 26.78 -12.08
C PHE A 59 -1.45 26.96 -13.21
N ASP A 60 -1.55 28.15 -13.78
CA ASP A 60 -2.48 28.45 -14.88
C ASP A 60 -2.13 27.68 -16.18
N SER A 61 -0.87 27.28 -16.33
CA SER A 61 -0.36 26.62 -17.56
C SER A 61 -0.75 25.17 -17.71
N ASN A 62 -1.26 24.51 -16.64
CA ASN A 62 -1.56 23.07 -16.67
C ASN A 62 -2.94 22.72 -17.26
N GLY A 63 -3.78 23.72 -17.51
CA GLY A 63 -5.15 23.56 -18.02
C GLY A 63 -6.15 22.97 -17.00
N ARG A 64 -5.75 22.77 -15.76
CA ARG A 64 -6.58 22.24 -14.68
C ARG A 64 -6.94 23.37 -13.69
N LYS A 65 -8.21 23.45 -13.30
CA LYS A 65 -8.67 24.48 -12.36
C LYS A 65 -8.43 24.13 -10.90
N GLY A 66 -7.94 22.90 -10.63
CA GLY A 66 -7.89 22.35 -9.29
C GLY A 66 -9.29 22.09 -8.72
N TRP A 67 -9.37 21.17 -7.77
CA TRP A 67 -10.61 20.86 -7.05
C TRP A 67 -10.92 21.89 -5.95
N HIS A 68 -9.90 22.60 -5.45
CA HIS A 68 -10.00 23.42 -4.27
C HIS A 68 -10.24 24.88 -4.59
N GLN A 69 -11.25 25.44 -3.94
CA GLN A 69 -11.62 26.87 -4.08
C GLN A 69 -10.85 27.79 -3.13
N GLU A 70 -10.13 27.21 -2.14
CA GLU A 70 -9.33 27.98 -1.21
C GLU A 70 -7.90 28.19 -1.72
N PRO A 71 -7.30 29.38 -1.47
CA PRO A 71 -5.89 29.62 -1.76
C PRO A 71 -4.99 28.61 -1.06
N LEU A 72 -3.94 28.13 -1.75
CA LEU A 72 -2.99 27.14 -1.24
C LEU A 72 -2.41 27.50 0.14
N GLU A 73 -2.11 28.80 0.37
CA GLU A 73 -1.60 29.33 1.63
C GLU A 73 -2.54 29.08 2.82
N LYS A 74 -3.86 29.21 2.60
CA LYS A 74 -4.87 28.96 3.64
C LYS A 74 -5.10 27.47 3.86
N ARG A 75 -4.96 26.70 2.82
CA ARG A 75 -5.21 25.26 2.84
C ARG A 75 -4.09 24.48 3.52
N SER A 76 -2.85 24.73 3.14
CA SER A 76 -1.67 24.06 3.70
C SER A 76 -0.47 24.99 3.67
N LYS A 77 -0.06 25.46 4.83
CA LYS A 77 1.15 26.25 4.98
C LYS A 77 2.37 25.54 4.43
N TYR A 78 2.48 24.23 4.68
CA TYR A 78 3.60 23.41 4.21
C TYR A 78 3.65 23.33 2.68
N LEU A 79 2.54 22.98 2.01
CA LEU A 79 2.53 22.94 0.53
C LEU A 79 2.79 24.32 -0.07
N TYR A 80 2.34 25.38 0.58
CA TYR A 80 2.63 26.75 0.14
C TYR A 80 4.12 27.07 0.23
N GLU A 81 4.81 26.66 1.30
CA GLU A 81 6.26 26.81 1.44
C GLU A 81 7.01 26.02 0.34
N ILE A 82 6.58 24.80 0.03
CA ILE A 82 7.12 24.01 -1.10
C ILE A 82 6.88 24.72 -2.43
N TYR A 83 5.67 25.22 -2.64
CA TYR A 83 5.36 26.01 -3.84
C TYR A 83 6.29 27.21 -3.98
N LEU A 84 6.45 28.04 -2.94
CA LEU A 84 7.34 29.20 -2.97
C LEU A 84 8.80 28.81 -3.27
N LYS A 85 9.24 27.67 -2.75
CA LYS A 85 10.61 27.18 -2.95
C LYS A 85 10.89 26.74 -4.39
N TYR A 86 9.90 26.12 -5.06
CA TYR A 86 10.11 25.45 -6.35
C TYR A 86 9.27 26.01 -7.51
N LYS A 87 8.43 27.01 -7.31
CA LYS A 87 7.56 27.56 -8.37
C LYS A 87 8.30 28.06 -9.59
N ASP A 88 9.48 28.64 -9.41
CA ASP A 88 10.31 29.21 -10.47
C ASP A 88 11.33 28.21 -11.03
N THR A 89 11.42 27.00 -10.47
CA THR A 89 12.32 25.93 -10.97
C THR A 89 11.80 25.43 -12.31
N PRO A 90 12.66 25.35 -13.36
CA PRO A 90 12.29 24.79 -14.65
C PRO A 90 11.76 23.36 -14.53
N VAL A 91 10.79 22.99 -15.38
CA VAL A 91 10.17 21.66 -15.36
C VAL A 91 11.22 20.56 -15.60
N GLU A 92 12.22 20.83 -16.42
CA GLU A 92 13.31 19.91 -16.74
C GLU A 92 14.18 19.61 -15.51
N GLU A 93 14.46 20.61 -14.69
CA GLU A 93 15.20 20.40 -13.43
C GLU A 93 14.37 19.64 -12.41
N LEU A 94 13.07 19.97 -12.30
CA LEU A 94 12.15 19.21 -11.44
C LEU A 94 12.02 17.76 -11.91
N GLN A 95 12.01 17.52 -13.23
CA GLN A 95 11.98 16.18 -13.80
C GLN A 95 13.17 15.33 -13.35
N VAL A 96 14.38 15.89 -13.36
CA VAL A 96 15.59 15.18 -12.89
C VAL A 96 15.45 14.85 -11.41
N ALA A 97 15.10 15.81 -10.57
CA ALA A 97 14.95 15.61 -9.14
C ALA A 97 13.86 14.56 -8.82
N VAL A 98 12.72 14.62 -9.52
CA VAL A 98 11.63 13.66 -9.35
C VAL A 98 12.02 12.27 -9.86
N ALA A 99 12.78 12.17 -10.97
CA ALA A 99 13.29 10.89 -11.43
C ALA A 99 14.20 10.24 -10.38
N GLU A 100 15.09 11.00 -9.75
CA GLU A 100 15.93 10.50 -8.66
C GLU A 100 15.10 10.04 -7.44
N ILE A 101 14.07 10.81 -7.04
CA ILE A 101 13.16 10.44 -5.96
C ILE A 101 12.43 9.13 -6.27
N LEU A 102 11.91 8.99 -7.49
CA LEU A 102 11.18 7.79 -7.91
C LEU A 102 12.11 6.59 -8.09
N ASP A 103 13.33 6.79 -8.57
CA ASP A 103 14.34 5.75 -8.69
C ASP A 103 14.78 5.27 -7.30
N GLU A 104 15.08 6.18 -6.38
CA GLU A 104 15.35 5.87 -4.97
C GLU A 104 14.18 5.11 -4.34
N ALA A 105 12.94 5.53 -4.60
CA ALA A 105 11.74 4.89 -4.09
C ALA A 105 11.49 3.52 -4.72
N SER A 106 11.85 3.33 -6.00
CA SER A 106 11.68 2.06 -6.73
C SER A 106 12.84 1.08 -6.53
N SER A 107 14.01 1.56 -6.15
CA SER A 107 15.24 0.74 -6.02
C SER A 107 15.24 -0.19 -4.80
N GLU A 108 14.20 -0.16 -3.98
CA GLU A 108 14.09 -0.99 -2.77
C GLU A 108 13.56 -2.42 -3.03
N GLY A 109 13.73 -2.96 -4.24
CA GLY A 109 13.46 -4.36 -4.52
C GLY A 109 12.11 -4.62 -5.18
N GLN A 110 11.71 -5.89 -5.14
CA GLN A 110 10.50 -6.40 -5.76
C GLN A 110 9.25 -5.96 -4.99
N ASP A 111 8.18 -5.58 -5.71
CA ASP A 111 6.88 -5.35 -5.09
C ASP A 111 6.21 -6.67 -4.68
N PHE A 112 5.64 -6.65 -3.51
CA PHE A 112 4.75 -7.67 -2.98
C PHE A 112 3.34 -7.09 -2.83
N TYR A 113 2.38 -7.98 -2.71
CA TYR A 113 0.98 -7.58 -2.50
C TYR A 113 0.37 -8.40 -1.38
N SER A 114 -0.71 -7.90 -0.79
CA SER A 114 -1.58 -8.68 0.07
C SER A 114 -3.00 -8.60 -0.44
N ILE A 115 -3.73 -9.70 -0.36
CA ILE A 115 -5.17 -9.75 -0.61
C ILE A 115 -5.91 -10.13 0.67
N ARG A 116 -7.12 -9.59 0.77
CA ARG A 116 -8.06 -9.98 1.83
C ARG A 116 -9.34 -10.47 1.18
N THR A 117 -9.72 -11.70 1.48
CA THR A 117 -10.95 -12.32 1.01
C THR A 117 -11.82 -12.78 2.15
N LYS A 118 -13.14 -12.61 1.98
CA LYS A 118 -14.17 -13.12 2.87
C LYS A 118 -15.21 -13.97 2.12
N SER A 119 -14.95 -14.28 0.86
CA SER A 119 -15.82 -15.16 0.07
C SER A 119 -15.67 -16.61 0.51
N PRO A 120 -16.75 -17.29 1.00
CA PRO A 120 -16.67 -18.67 1.43
C PRO A 120 -16.11 -19.61 0.37
N ILE A 121 -16.52 -19.41 -0.88
CA ILE A 121 -16.05 -20.21 -2.03
C ILE A 121 -14.56 -20.02 -2.25
N THR A 122 -14.09 -18.77 -2.25
CA THR A 122 -12.68 -18.45 -2.42
C THR A 122 -11.84 -18.98 -1.25
N VAL A 123 -12.30 -18.83 -0.02
CA VAL A 123 -11.63 -19.35 1.17
C VAL A 123 -11.51 -20.88 1.10
N GLN A 124 -12.57 -21.58 0.71
CA GLN A 124 -12.53 -23.04 0.55
C GLN A 124 -11.47 -23.46 -0.49
N LYS A 125 -11.43 -22.80 -1.64
CA LYS A 125 -10.43 -23.06 -2.70
C LYS A 125 -9.01 -22.80 -2.22
N ILE A 126 -8.78 -21.72 -1.45
CA ILE A 126 -7.47 -21.44 -0.85
C ILE A 126 -7.06 -22.55 0.09
N LEU A 127 -7.93 -22.95 1.01
CA LEU A 127 -7.64 -24.03 1.97
C LEU A 127 -7.43 -25.40 1.32
N SER A 128 -8.07 -25.63 0.17
CA SER A 128 -7.89 -26.84 -0.65
C SER A 128 -6.71 -26.76 -1.61
N ARG A 129 -5.98 -25.63 -1.66
CA ARG A 129 -4.87 -25.38 -2.61
C ARG A 129 -5.28 -25.65 -4.07
N GLU A 130 -6.47 -25.21 -4.47
CA GLU A 130 -6.86 -25.29 -5.88
C GLU A 130 -5.96 -24.42 -6.75
N GLU A 131 -5.88 -24.73 -8.04
CA GLU A 131 -5.14 -23.93 -9.01
C GLU A 131 -6.00 -22.77 -9.54
N ASN A 132 -5.34 -21.67 -9.87
CA ASN A 132 -5.95 -20.49 -10.51
C ASN A 132 -7.20 -19.98 -9.76
N ILE A 133 -7.05 -19.81 -8.45
CA ILE A 133 -8.13 -19.33 -7.58
C ILE A 133 -8.46 -17.88 -7.94
N GLU A 134 -9.69 -17.64 -8.36
CA GLU A 134 -10.17 -16.29 -8.68
C GLU A 134 -10.36 -15.47 -7.40
N ILE A 135 -9.79 -14.26 -7.41
CA ILE A 135 -9.97 -13.23 -6.40
C ILE A 135 -10.72 -12.07 -7.05
N ASP A 136 -11.92 -11.80 -6.60
CA ASP A 136 -12.81 -10.76 -7.11
C ASP A 136 -12.87 -9.53 -6.19
N GLY A 137 -13.63 -8.52 -6.63
CA GLY A 137 -13.88 -7.31 -5.84
C GLY A 137 -12.67 -6.38 -5.71
N LEU A 138 -11.66 -6.52 -6.57
CA LEU A 138 -10.49 -5.65 -6.58
C LEU A 138 -10.78 -4.40 -7.42
N ASN A 139 -10.43 -3.22 -6.92
CA ASN A 139 -10.74 -1.94 -7.54
C ASN A 139 -9.57 -0.95 -7.63
N ILE A 140 -8.41 -1.31 -7.10
CA ILE A 140 -7.18 -0.50 -7.12
C ILE A 140 -6.00 -1.35 -7.58
N LEU A 141 -4.90 -0.73 -8.01
CA LEU A 141 -3.63 -1.37 -8.38
C LEU A 141 -3.69 -2.25 -9.65
N LYS A 142 -4.77 -2.20 -10.45
CA LYS A 142 -4.94 -3.05 -11.63
C LYS A 142 -3.71 -3.05 -12.55
N ASP A 143 -3.19 -1.86 -12.87
CA ASP A 143 -2.09 -1.69 -13.83
C ASP A 143 -0.70 -2.04 -13.24
N ALA A 144 -0.64 -2.34 -11.93
CA ALA A 144 0.59 -2.71 -11.22
C ALA A 144 0.75 -4.23 -11.05
N LEU A 145 -0.28 -5.01 -11.40
CA LEU A 145 -0.31 -6.45 -11.16
C LEU A 145 0.03 -7.24 -12.42
N PHE A 146 0.92 -8.22 -12.28
CA PHE A 146 1.28 -9.15 -13.36
C PHE A 146 1.58 -10.55 -12.83
N VAL A 147 1.55 -11.53 -13.72
CA VAL A 147 1.81 -12.95 -13.40
C VAL A 147 3.20 -13.12 -12.77
N GLY A 148 3.26 -13.96 -11.74
CA GLY A 148 4.49 -14.26 -11.01
C GLY A 148 4.78 -13.39 -9.80
N GLN A 149 4.03 -12.29 -9.60
CA GLN A 149 4.17 -11.48 -8.39
C GLN A 149 3.67 -12.23 -7.16
N HIS A 150 4.39 -12.04 -6.05
CA HIS A 150 4.08 -12.65 -4.77
C HIS A 150 2.94 -11.90 -4.06
N ILE A 151 2.06 -12.66 -3.44
CA ILE A 151 0.89 -12.13 -2.76
C ILE A 151 0.64 -12.84 -1.43
N PHE A 152 0.52 -12.08 -0.35
CA PHE A 152 0.11 -12.58 0.95
C PHE A 152 -1.40 -12.73 1.01
N ILE A 153 -1.89 -13.76 1.68
CA ILE A 153 -3.31 -14.14 1.69
C ILE A 153 -3.86 -13.98 3.10
N VAL A 154 -4.79 -13.04 3.27
CA VAL A 154 -5.48 -12.79 4.53
C VAL A 154 -6.93 -13.25 4.43
N LEU A 155 -7.34 -14.12 5.34
CA LEU A 155 -8.72 -14.51 5.50
C LEU A 155 -9.44 -13.46 6.35
N GLY A 156 -10.38 -12.75 5.75
CA GLY A 156 -11.28 -11.85 6.43
C GLY A 156 -12.49 -12.59 6.99
N GLY A 157 -13.21 -11.94 7.88
CA GLY A 157 -14.49 -12.42 8.41
C GLY A 157 -15.37 -11.23 8.73
N ASP A 158 -16.67 -11.46 8.78
CA ASP A 158 -17.64 -10.48 9.20
C ASP A 158 -17.99 -10.77 10.66
N LYS A 159 -17.67 -9.90 11.59
CA LYS A 159 -17.95 -10.08 13.02
C LYS A 159 -19.44 -10.23 13.37
N GLY A 160 -20.32 -9.98 12.44
CA GLY A 160 -21.76 -10.16 12.58
C GLY A 160 -22.33 -11.37 11.82
N SER A 161 -21.53 -12.05 11.02
CA SER A 161 -21.98 -13.15 10.18
C SER A 161 -21.81 -14.49 10.92
N SER A 162 -22.91 -15.12 11.27
CA SER A 162 -22.97 -16.50 11.77
C SER A 162 -22.51 -17.55 10.74
N LEU A 163 -22.07 -17.12 9.55
CA LEU A 163 -21.74 -17.96 8.42
C LEU A 163 -20.24 -18.14 8.22
N VAL A 164 -19.37 -17.43 8.95
CA VAL A 164 -17.93 -17.61 8.86
C VAL A 164 -17.52 -18.87 9.62
N THR A 165 -17.05 -19.87 8.89
CA THR A 165 -16.65 -21.19 9.41
C THR A 165 -15.14 -21.36 9.54
N TRP A 166 -14.38 -20.32 9.21
CA TRP A 166 -12.92 -20.30 9.27
C TRP A 166 -12.41 -19.27 10.28
N GLU A 167 -11.18 -19.47 10.74
CA GLU A 167 -10.46 -18.46 11.51
C GLU A 167 -9.90 -17.37 10.60
N THR A 168 -9.97 -16.11 11.07
CA THR A 168 -9.46 -14.95 10.35
C THR A 168 -7.98 -14.73 10.63
N GLY A 169 -7.24 -14.21 9.64
CA GLY A 169 -5.83 -13.91 9.80
C GLY A 169 -5.03 -14.18 8.52
N LEU A 170 -3.73 -14.01 8.60
CA LEU A 170 -2.79 -14.35 7.53
C LEU A 170 -2.70 -15.87 7.43
N ILE A 171 -3.14 -16.44 6.30
CA ILE A 171 -3.18 -17.88 6.11
C ILE A 171 -2.01 -18.40 5.26
N GLY A 172 -1.33 -17.54 4.55
CA GLY A 172 -0.22 -17.98 3.70
C GLY A 172 0.18 -16.98 2.64
N MET A 173 0.79 -17.50 1.60
CA MET A 173 1.34 -16.73 0.50
C MET A 173 1.13 -17.47 -0.83
N GLY A 174 0.97 -16.75 -1.90
CA GLY A 174 0.82 -17.29 -3.25
C GLY A 174 1.53 -16.43 -4.28
N VAL A 175 1.28 -16.78 -5.53
CA VAL A 175 1.71 -16.02 -6.70
C VAL A 175 0.51 -15.72 -7.60
N ILE A 176 0.54 -14.58 -8.27
CA ILE A 176 -0.46 -14.25 -9.30
C ILE A 176 -0.25 -15.18 -10.49
N SER A 177 -1.28 -15.94 -10.85
CA SER A 177 -1.24 -16.90 -11.97
C SER A 177 -1.94 -16.40 -13.22
N LYS A 178 -2.78 -15.35 -13.10
CA LYS A 178 -3.45 -14.70 -14.23
C LYS A 178 -3.52 -13.20 -14.00
N GLU A 179 -3.16 -12.44 -15.02
CA GLU A 179 -3.23 -10.98 -15.01
C GLU A 179 -4.64 -10.45 -14.74
N PRO A 180 -4.77 -9.18 -14.29
CA PRO A 180 -6.07 -8.56 -14.06
C PRO A 180 -6.98 -8.62 -15.28
N TYR A 181 -8.22 -9.04 -15.06
CA TYR A 181 -9.25 -9.09 -16.10
C TYR A 181 -10.61 -8.62 -15.56
N ASP A 182 -11.40 -8.01 -16.46
CA ASP A 182 -12.73 -7.50 -16.15
C ASP A 182 -13.79 -8.50 -16.60
N GLU A 183 -14.87 -8.62 -15.85
CA GLU A 183 -16.06 -9.37 -16.27
C GLU A 183 -17.10 -8.50 -17.00
N GLY A 184 -16.80 -7.23 -17.25
CA GLY A 184 -17.60 -6.36 -18.13
C GLY A 184 -18.85 -5.74 -17.52
N TYR A 185 -19.20 -5.99 -16.27
CA TYR A 185 -20.46 -5.54 -15.67
C TYR A 185 -20.34 -4.45 -14.59
N GLU A 186 -19.18 -4.28 -13.97
CA GLU A 186 -18.96 -3.26 -12.94
C GLU A 186 -17.81 -2.33 -13.31
N LYS A 187 -18.10 -1.04 -13.40
CA LYS A 187 -17.06 -0.01 -13.58
C LYS A 187 -16.08 -0.10 -12.42
N ASN A 188 -14.82 -0.35 -12.73
CA ASN A 188 -13.65 -0.37 -11.87
C ASN A 188 -13.36 -1.66 -11.07
N ASN A 189 -14.23 -2.65 -11.06
CA ASN A 189 -13.91 -3.94 -10.43
C ASN A 189 -13.20 -4.86 -11.41
N TYR A 190 -12.19 -5.57 -10.93
CA TYR A 190 -11.45 -6.56 -11.69
C TYR A 190 -11.17 -7.80 -10.83
N LYS A 191 -10.74 -8.85 -11.50
CA LYS A 191 -10.30 -10.11 -10.89
C LYS A 191 -8.84 -10.39 -11.22
N ILE A 192 -8.20 -11.17 -10.38
CA ILE A 192 -6.95 -11.87 -10.66
C ILE A 192 -7.13 -13.36 -10.39
N ALA A 193 -6.21 -14.19 -10.84
CA ALA A 193 -6.11 -15.55 -10.33
C ALA A 193 -4.79 -15.74 -9.60
N ILE A 194 -4.79 -16.57 -8.55
CA ILE A 194 -3.62 -16.87 -7.75
C ILE A 194 -3.44 -18.40 -7.60
N ASN A 195 -2.20 -18.81 -7.39
CA ASN A 195 -1.85 -20.13 -6.88
C ASN A 195 -1.28 -20.01 -5.47
N VAL A 196 -1.77 -20.84 -4.54
CA VAL A 196 -1.26 -20.86 -3.16
C VAL A 196 0.03 -21.67 -3.12
N MET A 197 1.11 -21.02 -2.67
CA MET A 197 2.45 -21.63 -2.58
C MET A 197 2.80 -22.03 -1.15
N VAL A 198 2.49 -21.17 -0.19
CA VAL A 198 2.69 -21.40 1.25
C VAL A 198 1.33 -21.32 1.93
N LEU A 199 0.98 -22.35 2.69
CA LEU A 199 -0.29 -22.40 3.43
C LEU A 199 -0.02 -22.87 4.86
N PHE A 200 -0.54 -22.14 5.84
CA PHE A 200 -0.46 -22.52 7.25
C PHE A 200 -1.61 -23.44 7.62
N ASP A 201 -1.39 -24.30 8.60
CA ASP A 201 -2.44 -25.13 9.18
C ASP A 201 -3.49 -24.28 9.91
N GLU A 202 -3.03 -23.19 10.55
CA GLU A 202 -3.85 -22.21 11.22
C GLU A 202 -3.38 -20.78 10.86
N PRO A 203 -4.31 -19.81 10.64
CA PRO A 203 -3.93 -18.45 10.35
C PRO A 203 -3.10 -17.82 11.46
N ILE A 204 -2.15 -16.97 11.08
CA ILE A 204 -1.51 -16.06 12.03
C ILE A 204 -2.49 -14.95 12.34
N LYS A 205 -2.89 -14.82 13.60
CA LYS A 205 -3.84 -13.81 14.04
C LYS A 205 -3.18 -12.46 14.22
N ARG A 206 -4.00 -11.41 14.28
CA ARG A 206 -3.51 -10.04 14.49
C ARG A 206 -2.68 -9.90 15.76
N GLU A 207 -3.15 -10.48 16.85
CA GLU A 207 -2.47 -10.48 18.15
C GLU A 207 -1.08 -11.11 18.09
N ASP A 208 -0.88 -12.15 17.27
CA ASP A 208 0.41 -12.82 17.11
C ASP A 208 1.35 -11.99 16.24
N LEU A 209 0.81 -11.27 15.25
CA LEU A 209 1.59 -10.45 14.33
C LEU A 209 1.93 -9.06 14.89
N LYS A 210 1.10 -8.53 15.79
CA LYS A 210 1.26 -7.19 16.34
C LYS A 210 2.64 -6.89 16.93
N PRO A 211 3.26 -7.77 17.75
CA PRO A 211 4.60 -7.52 18.29
C PRO A 211 5.66 -7.35 17.20
N TYR A 212 5.51 -8.07 16.09
CA TYR A 212 6.40 -7.97 14.93
C TYR A 212 6.15 -6.67 14.15
N SER A 213 4.91 -6.29 13.94
CA SER A 213 4.57 -5.05 13.22
C SER A 213 4.98 -3.80 13.97
N ASP A 214 4.97 -3.83 15.31
CA ASP A 214 5.44 -2.72 16.14
C ASP A 214 6.99 -2.59 16.10
N THR A 215 7.70 -3.69 15.81
CA THR A 215 9.17 -3.73 15.83
C THR A 215 9.80 -3.61 14.44
N TYR A 216 9.16 -4.16 13.42
CA TYR A 216 9.76 -4.38 12.09
C TYR A 216 9.11 -3.60 10.96
N ASP A 217 8.22 -2.68 11.25
CA ASP A 217 7.61 -1.85 10.21
C ASP A 217 6.85 -2.69 9.16
N ILE A 218 6.07 -3.67 9.59
CA ILE A 218 5.27 -4.49 8.68
C ILE A 218 4.05 -3.68 8.25
N ILE A 219 4.04 -3.26 6.99
CA ILE A 219 3.05 -2.40 6.36
C ILE A 219 2.62 -3.03 5.04
N GLY A 220 1.37 -2.82 4.62
CA GLY A 220 0.84 -3.36 3.36
C GLY A 220 0.05 -4.65 3.54
N ILE A 221 -0.37 -4.97 4.77
CA ILE A 221 -1.18 -6.15 5.09
C ILE A 221 -2.56 -5.79 5.67
N GLY A 222 -2.94 -4.52 5.57
CA GLY A 222 -4.22 -4.00 6.04
C GLY A 222 -4.39 -4.10 7.56
N PRO A 223 -5.59 -4.40 8.06
CA PRO A 223 -5.91 -4.37 9.50
C PRO A 223 -5.13 -5.37 10.37
N MET A 224 -4.29 -6.19 9.79
CA MET A 224 -3.33 -7.02 10.53
C MET A 224 -2.25 -6.18 11.22
N THR A 225 -2.08 -4.93 10.82
CA THR A 225 -1.18 -3.93 11.40
C THR A 225 -1.96 -2.81 12.08
N LYS A 226 -1.25 -1.93 12.77
CA LYS A 226 -1.86 -0.96 13.69
C LYS A 226 -2.65 0.18 13.01
N TRP A 227 -2.28 0.56 11.80
CA TRP A 227 -2.70 1.83 11.19
C TRP A 227 -3.22 1.74 9.75
N GLU A 228 -3.36 0.56 9.20
CA GLU A 228 -3.71 0.42 7.81
C GLU A 228 -5.21 0.24 7.57
N PRO A 229 -5.74 0.82 6.49
CA PRO A 229 -7.13 0.64 6.12
C PRO A 229 -7.41 -0.80 5.70
N ASN A 230 -8.66 -1.22 5.85
CA ASN A 230 -9.13 -2.51 5.38
C ASN A 230 -9.38 -2.45 3.87
N GLN A 231 -8.38 -2.84 3.08
CA GLN A 231 -8.47 -2.90 1.61
C GLN A 231 -8.49 -4.36 1.13
N ALA A 232 -9.16 -4.61 -0.01
CA ALA A 232 -9.19 -5.93 -0.63
C ALA A 232 -7.82 -6.33 -1.17
N ILE A 233 -7.02 -5.35 -1.61
CA ILE A 233 -5.64 -5.52 -2.05
C ILE A 233 -4.78 -4.34 -1.59
N SER A 234 -3.56 -4.63 -1.15
CA SER A 234 -2.58 -3.61 -0.76
C SER A 234 -1.23 -3.93 -1.38
N ARG A 235 -0.44 -2.91 -1.66
CA ARG A 235 0.96 -3.04 -2.09
C ARG A 235 1.86 -3.05 -0.86
N MET A 236 2.91 -3.85 -0.91
CA MET A 236 3.92 -3.97 0.14
C MET A 236 5.31 -3.84 -0.46
N ALA A 237 6.13 -2.93 0.07
CA ALA A 237 7.54 -2.85 -0.31
C ALA A 237 8.31 -4.09 0.15
N GLU A 238 9.35 -4.47 -0.58
CA GLU A 238 10.14 -5.67 -0.29
C GLU A 238 10.66 -5.71 1.15
N LYS A 239 11.11 -4.59 1.71
CA LYS A 239 11.58 -4.53 3.10
C LYS A 239 10.50 -4.96 4.11
N ASN A 240 9.26 -4.54 3.88
CA ASN A 240 8.11 -4.90 4.71
C ASN A 240 7.73 -6.36 4.50
N ALA A 241 7.80 -6.85 3.26
CA ALA A 241 7.56 -8.24 2.93
C ALA A 241 8.60 -9.18 3.55
N VAL A 242 9.88 -8.80 3.53
CA VAL A 242 10.96 -9.53 4.22
C VAL A 242 10.71 -9.60 5.73
N ALA A 243 10.30 -8.48 6.35
CA ALA A 243 9.95 -8.45 7.77
C ALA A 243 8.74 -9.36 8.07
N LEU A 244 7.70 -9.33 7.22
CA LEU A 244 6.54 -10.20 7.36
C LEU A 244 6.91 -11.69 7.20
N MET A 245 7.68 -12.05 6.17
CA MET A 245 8.12 -13.43 5.93
C MET A 245 8.99 -13.96 7.07
N ARG A 246 9.78 -13.10 7.70
CA ARG A 246 10.52 -13.47 8.92
C ARG A 246 9.57 -13.76 10.07
N ALA A 247 8.58 -12.91 10.32
CA ALA A 247 7.57 -13.18 11.34
C ALA A 247 6.81 -14.48 11.06
N MET A 248 6.45 -14.70 9.78
CA MET A 248 5.81 -15.97 9.36
C MET A 248 6.68 -17.18 9.70
N LEU A 249 7.98 -17.13 9.38
CA LEU A 249 8.93 -18.23 9.62
C LEU A 249 9.13 -18.48 11.11
N GLU A 250 9.21 -17.43 11.92
CA GLU A 250 9.35 -17.56 13.38
C GLU A 250 8.09 -18.14 14.03
N LEU A 251 6.89 -17.71 13.58
CA LEU A 251 5.61 -18.18 14.09
C LEU A 251 5.20 -19.56 13.55
N ARG A 252 5.67 -19.91 12.36
CA ARG A 252 5.32 -21.15 11.63
C ARG A 252 6.58 -21.77 10.97
N PRO A 253 7.53 -22.31 11.74
CA PRO A 253 8.81 -22.80 11.18
C PRO A 253 8.65 -23.90 10.12
N ALA A 254 7.56 -24.65 10.15
CA ALA A 254 7.28 -25.73 9.21
C ALA A 254 7.17 -25.27 7.74
N ILE A 255 6.95 -23.97 7.50
CA ILE A 255 6.82 -23.42 6.13
C ILE A 255 8.17 -23.17 5.44
N GLU A 256 9.29 -23.35 6.10
CA GLU A 256 10.61 -22.91 5.63
C GLU A 256 10.89 -23.39 4.21
N GLN A 257 10.66 -24.67 3.94
CA GLN A 257 10.91 -25.27 2.62
C GLN A 257 9.99 -24.70 1.53
N ASP A 258 8.69 -24.58 1.81
CA ASP A 258 7.72 -24.02 0.87
C ASP A 258 8.01 -22.52 0.60
N LEU A 259 8.41 -21.78 1.65
CA LEU A 259 8.77 -20.38 1.52
C LEU A 259 10.03 -20.22 0.65
N GLU A 260 11.09 -21.01 0.90
CA GLU A 260 12.33 -20.96 0.13
C GLU A 260 12.08 -21.32 -1.35
N ALA A 261 11.28 -22.35 -1.63
CA ALA A 261 10.88 -22.71 -2.98
C ALA A 261 10.08 -21.60 -3.69
N THR A 262 9.33 -20.80 -2.93
CA THR A 262 8.49 -19.71 -3.47
C THR A 262 9.30 -18.46 -3.76
N VAL A 263 10.16 -18.02 -2.85
CA VAL A 263 10.85 -16.72 -2.94
C VAL A 263 12.26 -16.81 -3.50
N GLY A 264 12.84 -18.02 -3.52
CA GLY A 264 14.20 -18.29 -3.98
C GLY A 264 15.29 -18.00 -2.94
N ASP A 265 16.48 -18.55 -3.19
CA ASP A 265 17.60 -18.57 -2.25
C ASP A 265 18.06 -17.16 -1.82
N ALA A 266 18.10 -16.22 -2.76
CA ALA A 266 18.60 -14.87 -2.49
C ALA A 266 17.71 -14.12 -1.51
N LEU A 267 16.38 -14.19 -1.68
CA LEU A 267 15.44 -13.54 -0.77
C LEU A 267 15.35 -14.30 0.56
N MET A 268 15.41 -15.63 0.51
CA MET A 268 15.44 -16.46 1.72
C MET A 268 16.67 -16.18 2.59
N ALA A 269 17.84 -15.97 1.99
CA ALA A 269 19.03 -15.55 2.72
C ALA A 269 18.84 -14.20 3.44
N ARG A 270 18.14 -13.26 2.81
CA ARG A 270 17.79 -11.96 3.44
C ARG A 270 16.79 -12.12 4.58
N ILE A 271 15.80 -13.00 4.44
CA ILE A 271 14.84 -13.33 5.49
C ILE A 271 15.57 -13.91 6.71
N LYS A 272 16.48 -14.86 6.50
CA LYS A 272 17.25 -15.51 7.56
C LYS A 272 18.38 -14.63 8.12
N GLY A 273 18.99 -13.80 7.30
CA GLY A 273 20.23 -13.07 7.61
C GLY A 273 20.11 -11.83 8.49
N SER A 274 18.91 -11.37 8.79
CA SER A 274 18.72 -10.23 9.68
C SER A 274 18.51 -10.71 11.11
N THR A 275 19.56 -10.75 11.88
CA THR A 275 19.49 -10.86 13.35
C THR A 275 18.94 -9.56 13.94
N VAL A 276 17.66 -9.32 13.82
CA VAL A 276 17.01 -8.27 14.60
C VAL A 276 16.53 -8.92 15.90
N LYS A 277 17.15 -8.56 16.99
CA LYS A 277 16.66 -8.93 18.31
C LYS A 277 15.34 -8.21 18.53
N LEU A 278 14.28 -8.96 18.80
CA LEU A 278 13.05 -8.41 19.37
C LEU A 278 13.43 -7.69 20.67
N VAL A 279 13.42 -6.38 20.64
CA VAL A 279 13.46 -5.58 21.86
C VAL A 279 12.00 -5.42 22.26
N PRO A 280 11.57 -5.96 23.41
CA PRO A 280 10.22 -5.71 23.90
C PRO A 280 10.08 -4.21 24.09
N MET A 281 9.30 -3.58 23.26
CA MET A 281 8.98 -2.17 23.42
C MET A 281 8.09 -2.08 24.67
N GLN A 282 8.63 -1.51 25.74
CA GLN A 282 7.80 -1.09 26.86
C GLN A 282 6.91 0.03 26.32
N LEU A 283 5.65 -0.30 26.09
CA LEU A 283 4.63 0.68 25.74
C LEU A 283 4.46 1.61 26.95
N ASP A 284 5.03 2.79 26.87
CA ASP A 284 4.68 3.86 27.77
C ASP A 284 3.32 4.43 27.31
N PHE A 285 2.25 3.99 27.95
CA PHE A 285 0.90 4.44 27.65
C PHE A 285 0.64 5.93 27.92
N ASN A 286 1.64 6.65 28.39
CA ASN A 286 1.59 8.07 28.70
C ASN A 286 2.22 8.96 27.62
N GLU A 287 2.83 8.41 26.57
CA GLU A 287 3.25 9.25 25.45
C GLU A 287 2.03 9.75 24.68
N PRO A 288 1.85 11.05 24.54
CA PRO A 288 0.81 11.60 23.68
C PRO A 288 1.07 11.13 22.24
N LEU A 289 0.01 10.68 21.57
CA LEU A 289 0.05 10.37 20.13
C LEU A 289 0.78 11.49 19.38
N PRO A 290 1.68 11.19 18.44
CA PRO A 290 2.38 12.20 17.68
C PRO A 290 1.38 13.18 17.05
N GLN A 291 1.52 14.46 17.35
CA GLN A 291 0.61 15.52 16.84
C GLN A 291 0.62 15.66 15.30
N THR A 292 1.48 14.93 14.61
CA THR A 292 1.52 14.87 13.14
C THR A 292 0.33 14.14 12.51
N LEU A 293 -0.47 13.42 13.28
CA LEU A 293 -1.70 12.77 12.80
C LEU A 293 -2.83 13.78 12.51
N GLY A 294 -2.83 14.94 13.16
CA GLY A 294 -3.99 15.84 13.15
C GLY A 294 -4.23 16.58 11.84
N GLU A 295 -3.19 16.94 11.09
CA GLU A 295 -3.35 17.68 9.84
C GLU A 295 -3.53 16.74 8.63
N GLU A 296 -2.85 15.59 8.61
CA GLU A 296 -3.03 14.60 7.55
C GLU A 296 -4.37 13.86 7.69
N ASP A 297 -4.82 13.56 8.90
CA ASP A 297 -6.12 12.93 9.16
C ASP A 297 -7.33 13.86 8.85
N ALA A 298 -7.18 15.15 9.00
CA ALA A 298 -8.22 16.11 8.62
C ALA A 298 -8.48 16.12 7.10
N TYR A 299 -7.45 15.87 6.30
CA TYR A 299 -7.55 15.70 4.86
C TYR A 299 -8.18 14.36 4.45
N GLU A 300 -7.84 13.31 5.15
CA GLU A 300 -8.34 11.97 4.87
C GLU A 300 -9.85 11.84 5.12
N ASN A 301 -10.35 12.48 6.18
CA ASN A 301 -11.79 12.47 6.51
C ASN A 301 -12.67 13.20 5.48
N HIS A 302 -12.11 14.09 4.67
CA HIS A 302 -12.86 14.75 3.60
C HIS A 302 -12.93 13.96 2.30
N SER A 303 -11.90 13.13 1.99
CA SER A 303 -11.90 12.29 0.79
C SER A 303 -12.79 11.04 0.94
N ASP A 304 -12.87 10.49 2.16
CA ASP A 304 -13.67 9.28 2.45
C ASP A 304 -15.19 9.51 2.33
N ARG A 305 -15.65 10.78 2.29
CA ARG A 305 -17.06 11.11 2.07
C ARG A 305 -17.55 10.89 0.64
N TYR A 306 -16.66 10.64 -0.31
CA TYR A 306 -16.99 10.52 -1.73
C TYR A 306 -16.61 9.20 -2.39
N GLU A 307 -16.11 8.22 -1.65
CA GLU A 307 -15.94 6.86 -2.15
C GLU A 307 -17.04 5.94 -1.56
N PRO A 308 -18.09 5.60 -2.33
CA PRO A 308 -19.25 4.88 -1.82
C PRO A 308 -19.01 3.38 -1.53
N ASN A 309 -17.77 2.89 -1.59
CA ASN A 309 -17.45 1.46 -1.49
C ASN A 309 -16.44 1.08 -0.41
N ILE A 310 -16.26 1.92 0.63
CA ILE A 310 -15.49 1.49 1.79
C ILE A 310 -16.46 0.76 2.72
N THR A 311 -16.43 -0.55 2.69
CA THR A 311 -17.03 -1.35 3.75
C THR A 311 -16.17 -1.16 5.00
N VAL A 312 -16.52 -0.19 5.81
CA VAL A 312 -15.96 -0.04 7.16
C VAL A 312 -16.47 -1.22 7.97
N ILE A 313 -15.64 -2.23 8.14
CA ILE A 313 -15.86 -3.23 9.18
C ILE A 313 -15.33 -2.58 10.45
N LEU A 314 -16.23 -2.02 11.23
CA LEU A 314 -15.94 -1.65 12.61
C LEU A 314 -15.66 -2.94 13.38
N GLU A 315 -14.44 -3.08 13.81
CA GLU A 315 -14.07 -4.10 14.79
C GLU A 315 -14.24 -3.46 16.18
N ASP A 316 -15.15 -4.00 16.97
CA ASP A 316 -15.25 -3.75 18.41
C ASP A 316 -14.14 -4.52 19.15
#